data_dd88940c77841cfd321b146661fdc2d6
#
_entry.id   dd88940c77841cfd321b146661fdc2d6
#
_cell.length_a   1.000
_cell.length_b   1.000
_cell.length_c   1.000
_cell.angle_alpha   90.00
_cell.angle_beta   90.00
_cell.angle_gamma   90.00
#
_symmetry.space_group_name_H-M   'P 1'
#
loop_
_entity.id
_entity.type
_entity.pdbx_description
1 polymer ?
#
loop_
_entity_poly.entity_id
_entity_poly.type
_entity_poly.pdbx_seq_one_letter_code
_entity_poly.pdbx_strand_id
1 'polypeptide(L)'
;MNGKPLNINGVPFKAGDPVWTDVDGNNQINDNDRVLTGHAIPPYTGGLTNQFAYKGFDFSFNLFFALGHSALNLRDQQRYDFATLDNIQSLQSVKEIFFWQNTNQCDDYPIYNPQSSVHPYRAEQDLFLEKLSYLKLRNITVGYTLPIKKVGSNIPKSLYFYLTGSNLLSFSNFSAGDPELVNFNGTYDGYSLPIPR
;
A
#
# COMPACT_ATOMS: atom_id res chain seq x y z
N MET A 1 -4.89 1.83 37.21
CA MET A 1 -5.26 3.11 36.56
C MET A 1 -5.54 4.12 37.66
N ASN A 2 -4.81 5.24 37.70
CA ASN A 2 -4.86 6.21 38.82
C ASN A 2 -6.08 7.15 38.80
N GLY A 3 -7.15 6.80 38.13
CA GLY A 3 -8.39 7.59 38.06
C GLY A 3 -8.30 8.94 37.33
N LYS A 4 -7.15 9.26 36.75
CA LYS A 4 -6.98 10.45 35.91
C LYS A 4 -7.37 10.12 34.45
N PRO A 5 -8.08 11.00 33.75
CA PRO A 5 -8.39 10.78 32.35
C PRO A 5 -7.09 10.83 31.50
N LEU A 6 -7.05 9.96 30.49
CA LEU A 6 -6.03 10.02 29.45
C LEU A 6 -6.07 11.38 28.77
N ASN A 7 -4.91 11.96 28.47
CA ASN A 7 -4.83 13.27 27.83
C ASN A 7 -3.66 13.35 26.84
N ILE A 8 -3.72 14.32 25.93
CA ILE A 8 -2.64 14.71 25.04
C ILE A 8 -2.40 16.20 25.16
N ASN A 9 -1.16 16.60 25.45
CA ASN A 9 -0.81 18.01 25.68
C ASN A 9 -1.73 18.73 26.68
N GLY A 10 -2.20 18.02 27.72
CA GLY A 10 -3.12 18.57 28.71
C GLY A 10 -4.60 18.58 28.29
N VAL A 11 -4.93 18.15 27.08
CA VAL A 11 -6.31 18.03 26.59
C VAL A 11 -6.84 16.62 26.91
N PRO A 12 -7.87 16.48 27.74
CA PRO A 12 -8.43 15.17 28.06
C PRO A 12 -9.19 14.58 26.85
N PHE A 13 -9.08 13.27 26.68
CA PHE A 13 -9.86 12.53 25.67
C PHE A 13 -11.35 12.53 26.03
N LYS A 14 -12.18 12.55 25.01
CA LYS A 14 -13.63 12.52 25.10
C LYS A 14 -14.17 11.27 24.39
N ALA A 15 -15.43 10.97 24.61
CA ALA A 15 -16.11 9.92 23.87
C ALA A 15 -16.04 10.19 22.35
N GLY A 16 -15.63 9.19 21.58
CA GLY A 16 -15.41 9.27 20.14
C GLY A 16 -13.98 9.61 19.72
N ASP A 17 -13.12 10.03 20.65
CA ASP A 17 -11.70 10.18 20.36
C ASP A 17 -11.01 8.79 20.20
N PRO A 18 -9.86 8.71 19.50
CA PRO A 18 -9.14 7.45 19.35
C PRO A 18 -8.61 6.94 20.69
N VAL A 19 -8.61 5.63 20.85
CA VAL A 19 -8.05 4.98 22.03
C VAL A 19 -6.58 4.64 21.77
N TRP A 20 -5.68 5.57 22.03
CA TRP A 20 -4.25 5.31 21.97
C TRP A 20 -3.75 4.65 23.25
N THR A 21 -2.74 3.83 23.14
CA THR A 21 -2.17 3.10 24.27
C THR A 21 -1.15 3.96 25.00
N ASP A 22 -1.40 4.19 26.28
CA ASP A 22 -0.44 4.78 27.22
C ASP A 22 0.54 3.67 27.66
N VAL A 23 1.72 3.65 27.11
CA VAL A 23 2.72 2.59 27.29
C VAL A 23 3.45 2.73 28.63
N ASP A 24 3.75 3.96 29.02
CA ASP A 24 4.48 4.24 30.27
C ASP A 24 3.54 4.42 31.50
N GLY A 25 2.23 4.47 31.30
CA GLY A 25 1.21 4.53 32.36
C GLY A 25 1.11 5.90 33.05
N ASN A 26 1.59 6.95 32.39
CA ASN A 26 1.58 8.30 32.98
C ASN A 26 0.28 9.09 32.75
N ASN A 27 -0.69 8.51 32.00
CA ASN A 27 -1.94 9.10 31.52
C ASN A 27 -1.78 10.29 30.56
N GLN A 28 -0.64 10.38 29.90
CA GLN A 28 -0.35 11.38 28.88
C GLN A 28 0.15 10.69 27.62
N ILE A 29 -0.51 10.90 26.49
CA ILE A 29 -0.02 10.41 25.20
C ILE A 29 1.04 11.37 24.66
N ASN A 30 2.26 10.84 24.52
CA ASN A 30 3.44 11.57 24.08
C ASN A 30 4.41 10.64 23.31
N ASP A 31 5.63 11.11 23.03
CA ASP A 31 6.61 10.35 22.26
C ASP A 31 7.08 9.05 22.95
N ASN A 32 6.95 8.93 24.27
CA ASN A 32 7.29 7.71 25.02
C ASN A 32 6.28 6.57 24.78
N ASP A 33 5.10 6.90 24.28
CA ASP A 33 4.06 5.93 23.95
C ASP A 33 4.16 5.40 22.52
N ARG A 34 5.15 5.87 21.76
CA ARG A 34 5.39 5.37 20.40
C ARG A 34 5.98 3.98 20.45
N VAL A 35 5.33 3.05 19.77
CA VAL A 35 5.80 1.69 19.60
C VAL A 35 6.19 1.43 18.15
N LEU A 36 7.26 0.66 17.96
CA LEU A 36 7.62 0.19 16.62
C LEU A 36 6.62 -0.89 16.19
N THR A 37 5.94 -0.66 15.09
CA THR A 37 4.98 -1.61 14.55
C THR A 37 5.18 -1.80 13.05
N GLY A 38 5.01 -3.04 12.58
CA GLY A 38 5.18 -3.40 11.18
C GLY A 38 6.65 -3.43 10.71
N HIS A 39 6.82 -3.72 9.46
CA HIS A 39 8.11 -3.82 8.77
C HIS A 39 8.03 -3.06 7.44
N ALA A 40 8.80 -2.00 7.27
CA ALA A 40 8.87 -1.27 6.00
C ALA A 40 9.48 -2.11 4.87
N ILE A 41 10.47 -2.95 5.23
CA ILE A 41 11.16 -3.83 4.29
C ILE A 41 10.51 -5.22 4.32
N PRO A 42 10.13 -5.80 3.18
CA PRO A 42 9.55 -7.13 3.15
C PRO A 42 10.55 -8.18 3.64
N PRO A 43 10.20 -9.00 4.64
CA PRO A 43 11.05 -10.07 5.14
C PRO A 43 11.28 -11.19 4.13
N TYR A 44 10.35 -11.36 3.20
CA TYR A 44 10.45 -12.37 2.16
C TYR A 44 10.26 -11.74 0.79
N THR A 45 11.28 -11.85 -0.05
CA THR A 45 11.21 -11.45 -1.47
C THR A 45 11.77 -12.56 -2.34
N GLY A 46 11.24 -12.69 -3.53
CA GLY A 46 11.76 -13.65 -4.49
C GLY A 46 11.13 -13.51 -5.86
N GLY A 47 11.65 -14.29 -6.79
CA GLY A 47 11.15 -14.34 -8.14
C GLY A 47 11.28 -15.73 -8.75
N LEU A 48 10.39 -16.02 -9.70
CA LEU A 48 10.42 -17.23 -10.50
C LEU A 48 10.47 -16.82 -11.97
N THR A 49 11.55 -17.16 -12.64
CA THR A 49 11.65 -17.05 -14.09
C THR A 49 11.59 -18.44 -14.70
N ASN A 50 10.71 -18.64 -15.64
CA ASN A 50 10.60 -19.90 -16.34
C ASN A 50 10.62 -19.67 -17.84
N GLN A 51 11.21 -20.62 -18.58
CA GLN A 51 11.30 -20.58 -20.03
C GLN A 51 11.06 -21.98 -20.60
N PHE A 52 10.16 -22.05 -21.56
CA PHE A 52 9.80 -23.28 -22.29
C PHE A 52 10.06 -23.08 -23.76
N ALA A 53 10.64 -24.08 -24.39
CA ALA A 53 10.83 -24.08 -25.84
C ALA A 53 10.38 -25.44 -26.43
N TYR A 54 9.55 -25.38 -27.46
CA TYR A 54 9.07 -26.59 -28.13
C TYR A 54 8.75 -26.34 -29.60
N LYS A 55 9.39 -27.08 -30.49
CA LYS A 55 9.14 -27.05 -31.95
C LYS A 55 9.08 -25.64 -32.56
N GLY A 56 10.00 -24.78 -32.17
CA GLY A 56 10.06 -23.40 -32.64
C GLY A 56 9.22 -22.39 -31.88
N PHE A 57 8.35 -22.85 -30.99
CA PHE A 57 7.69 -21.99 -30.02
C PHE A 57 8.53 -21.83 -28.79
N ASP A 58 8.58 -20.62 -28.26
CA ASP A 58 9.13 -20.30 -26.95
C ASP A 58 8.12 -19.50 -26.14
N PHE A 59 8.11 -19.79 -24.87
CA PHE A 59 7.26 -19.14 -23.88
C PHE A 59 8.09 -18.87 -22.63
N SER A 60 8.08 -17.64 -22.16
CA SER A 60 8.74 -17.30 -20.90
C SER A 60 7.86 -16.40 -20.05
N PHE A 61 8.01 -16.52 -18.75
CA PHE A 61 7.38 -15.61 -17.80
C PHE A 61 8.27 -15.35 -16.60
N ASN A 62 8.07 -14.18 -15.99
CA ASN A 62 8.75 -13.77 -14.77
C ASN A 62 7.71 -13.33 -13.73
N LEU A 63 7.70 -14.02 -12.60
CA LEU A 63 6.94 -13.67 -11.41
C LEU A 63 7.87 -13.06 -10.37
N PHE A 64 7.36 -12.09 -9.65
CA PHE A 64 8.03 -11.50 -8.50
C PHE A 64 7.06 -11.39 -7.33
N PHE A 65 7.53 -11.65 -6.12
CA PHE A 65 6.74 -11.49 -4.91
C PHE A 65 7.51 -10.79 -3.81
N ALA A 66 6.77 -10.08 -2.97
CA ALA A 66 7.25 -9.51 -1.72
C ALA A 66 6.16 -9.67 -0.66
N LEU A 67 6.51 -10.25 0.47
CA LEU A 67 5.54 -10.69 1.47
C LEU A 67 5.90 -10.19 2.86
N GLY A 68 4.85 -9.86 3.65
CA GLY A 68 4.96 -9.69 5.09
C GLY A 68 5.47 -8.32 5.54
N HIS A 69 5.52 -7.33 4.68
CA HIS A 69 5.83 -5.97 5.08
C HIS A 69 4.55 -5.16 5.37
N SER A 70 4.73 -3.92 5.77
CA SER A 70 3.65 -3.00 6.11
C SER A 70 3.91 -1.65 5.44
N ALA A 71 2.83 -0.94 5.13
CA ALA A 71 2.91 0.40 4.59
C ALA A 71 1.94 1.33 5.32
N LEU A 72 2.41 2.51 5.65
CA LEU A 72 1.59 3.59 6.17
C LEU A 72 0.92 4.32 5.00
N ASN A 73 -0.40 4.20 4.90
CA ASN A 73 -1.21 4.77 3.83
C ASN A 73 -1.51 6.25 4.12
N LEU A 74 -0.55 7.12 3.82
CA LEU A 74 -0.69 8.57 4.03
C LEU A 74 -1.74 9.18 3.10
N ARG A 75 -2.03 8.56 1.97
CA ARG A 75 -3.09 9.02 1.06
C ARG A 75 -4.48 8.94 1.71
N ASP A 76 -4.78 7.84 2.39
CA ASP A 76 -6.06 7.72 3.08
C ASP A 76 -6.06 8.58 4.35
N GLN A 77 -4.94 8.66 5.06
CA GLN A 77 -4.82 9.59 6.18
C GLN A 77 -5.16 11.03 5.75
N GLN A 78 -4.58 11.52 4.67
CA GLN A 78 -4.87 12.87 4.16
C GLN A 78 -6.33 13.05 3.71
N ARG A 79 -7.00 11.97 3.26
CA ARG A 79 -8.42 12.03 2.91
C ARG A 79 -9.32 12.16 4.13
N TYR A 80 -8.91 11.63 5.27
CA TYR A 80 -9.68 11.63 6.50
C TYR A 80 -9.31 12.79 7.41
N ASP A 81 -8.11 13.34 7.28
CA ASP A 81 -7.64 14.49 8.05
C ASP A 81 -8.05 15.81 7.38
N PHE A 82 -9.34 16.09 7.41
CA PHE A 82 -9.86 17.36 6.86
C PHE A 82 -9.44 18.58 7.68
N ALA A 83 -8.89 18.40 8.89
CA ALA A 83 -8.47 19.51 9.74
C ALA A 83 -7.20 20.21 9.24
N THR A 84 -6.37 19.51 8.47
CA THR A 84 -5.13 20.06 7.91
C THR A 84 -5.29 20.59 6.49
N LEU A 85 -6.42 20.29 5.84
CA LEU A 85 -6.69 20.75 4.48
C LEU A 85 -7.39 22.10 4.51
N ASP A 86 -6.63 23.20 4.53
CA ASP A 86 -7.12 24.57 4.31
C ASP A 86 -7.82 24.75 2.94
N ASN A 87 -7.82 23.75 2.10
CA ASN A 87 -8.42 23.74 0.77
C ASN A 87 -9.41 22.58 0.61
N ILE A 88 -10.66 22.85 0.93
CA ILE A 88 -11.84 22.02 0.65
C ILE A 88 -12.02 21.67 -0.86
N GLN A 89 -11.12 22.09 -1.72
CA GLN A 89 -11.22 21.90 -3.18
C GLN A 89 -10.91 20.48 -3.66
N SER A 90 -10.38 19.60 -2.80
CA SER A 90 -10.13 18.22 -3.15
C SER A 90 -11.08 17.25 -2.44
N LEU A 91 -12.37 17.48 -2.49
CA LEU A 91 -13.38 16.47 -2.21
C LEU A 91 -13.27 15.33 -3.24
N GLN A 92 -12.21 14.58 -3.13
CA GLN A 92 -12.06 13.33 -3.86
C GLN A 92 -12.89 12.28 -3.16
N SER A 93 -13.91 11.79 -3.88
CA SER A 93 -14.62 10.54 -3.61
C SER A 93 -14.65 10.15 -2.13
N VAL A 94 -15.65 10.63 -1.42
CA VAL A 94 -15.94 10.22 -0.06
C VAL A 94 -16.30 8.75 -0.13
N LYS A 95 -15.38 7.85 0.22
CA LYS A 95 -15.76 6.52 0.68
C LYS A 95 -16.65 6.74 1.87
N GLU A 96 -17.75 5.99 1.98
CA GLU A 96 -18.55 5.98 3.20
C GLU A 96 -17.63 5.65 4.37
N ILE A 97 -17.38 6.65 5.20
CA ILE A 97 -16.54 6.51 6.37
C ILE A 97 -17.52 6.37 7.53
N PHE A 98 -17.47 5.22 8.17
CA PHE A 98 -18.25 4.96 9.38
C PHE A 98 -17.54 5.61 10.57
N PHE A 99 -17.88 6.89 10.82
CA PHE A 99 -17.42 7.58 12.00
C PHE A 99 -18.21 7.14 13.23
N TRP A 100 -17.55 7.14 14.36
CA TRP A 100 -18.23 7.03 15.64
C TRP A 100 -19.25 8.17 15.81
N GLN A 101 -20.51 7.82 16.09
CA GLN A 101 -21.60 8.78 16.20
C GLN A 101 -22.19 8.85 17.62
N ASN A 102 -22.13 7.76 18.37
CA ASN A 102 -22.71 7.70 19.73
C ASN A 102 -22.06 6.59 20.57
N THR A 103 -22.30 6.65 21.89
CA THR A 103 -21.69 5.75 22.88
C THR A 103 -22.05 4.28 22.74
N ASN A 104 -22.99 3.91 21.90
CA ASN A 104 -23.43 2.53 21.68
C ASN A 104 -22.79 1.91 20.41
N GLN A 105 -21.94 2.65 19.71
CA GLN A 105 -21.24 2.19 18.52
C GLN A 105 -19.76 2.02 18.83
N CYS A 106 -19.18 0.97 18.31
CA CYS A 106 -17.75 0.73 18.28
C CYS A 106 -17.36 0.67 16.81
N ASP A 107 -17.03 1.82 16.24
CA ASP A 107 -16.66 1.95 14.84
C ASP A 107 -15.14 1.97 14.71
N ASP A 108 -14.64 1.59 13.53
CA ASP A 108 -13.21 1.52 13.24
C ASP A 108 -12.55 2.91 13.18
N TYR A 109 -13.37 3.97 13.06
CA TYR A 109 -12.88 5.35 12.92
C TYR A 109 -13.40 6.25 14.04
N PRO A 110 -12.52 7.11 14.58
CA PRO A 110 -12.90 8.09 15.60
C PRO A 110 -13.92 9.11 15.07
N ILE A 111 -14.48 9.90 16.00
CA ILE A 111 -15.40 10.97 15.65
C ILE A 111 -14.76 11.95 14.69
N TYR A 112 -15.50 12.34 13.65
CA TYR A 112 -15.08 13.42 12.78
C TYR A 112 -15.28 14.78 13.46
N ASN A 113 -14.21 15.39 13.91
CA ASN A 113 -14.21 16.74 14.47
C ASN A 113 -12.97 17.51 13.97
N PRO A 114 -13.11 18.36 12.94
CA PRO A 114 -12.01 19.13 12.39
C PRO A 114 -11.40 20.16 13.36
N GLN A 115 -12.11 20.49 14.44
CA GLN A 115 -11.66 21.42 15.48
C GLN A 115 -11.15 20.70 16.73
N SER A 116 -10.96 19.38 16.66
CA SER A 116 -10.45 18.61 17.78
C SER A 116 -9.00 18.93 18.05
N SER A 117 -8.68 19.34 19.28
CA SER A 117 -7.28 19.53 19.72
C SER A 117 -6.52 18.21 19.88
N VAL A 118 -7.21 17.08 19.82
CA VAL A 118 -6.62 15.74 19.87
C VAL A 118 -6.05 15.33 18.50
N HIS A 119 -6.58 15.88 17.40
CA HIS A 119 -6.23 15.50 16.03
C HIS A 119 -6.35 13.99 15.78
N PRO A 120 -7.58 13.43 15.79
CA PRO A 120 -7.82 11.99 15.78
C PRO A 120 -7.32 11.28 14.51
N TYR A 121 -7.10 12.00 13.42
CA TYR A 121 -6.64 11.46 12.13
C TYR A 121 -5.19 11.80 11.80
N ARG A 122 -4.38 12.09 12.81
CA ARG A 122 -2.94 12.35 12.60
C ARG A 122 -2.22 11.15 11.96
N ALA A 123 -1.14 11.40 11.22
CA ALA A 123 -0.45 10.37 10.44
C ALA A 123 0.27 9.31 11.29
N GLU A 124 0.67 9.66 12.49
CA GLU A 124 1.54 8.84 13.34
C GLU A 124 0.73 7.85 14.20
N GLN A 125 -0.06 6.98 13.55
CA GLN A 125 -0.85 5.96 14.22
C GLN A 125 -1.07 4.74 13.34
N ASP A 126 -1.44 3.64 13.94
CA ASP A 126 -1.64 2.36 13.26
C ASP A 126 -2.96 2.26 12.47
N LEU A 127 -3.88 3.21 12.64
CA LEU A 127 -5.14 3.28 11.89
C LEU A 127 -4.95 3.23 10.37
N PHE A 128 -3.85 3.79 9.89
CA PHE A 128 -3.50 3.83 8.46
C PHE A 128 -2.36 2.87 8.10
N LEU A 129 -1.96 2.01 9.03
CA LEU A 129 -0.92 1.01 8.79
C LEU A 129 -1.55 -0.25 8.19
N GLU A 130 -1.23 -0.52 6.93
CA GLU A 130 -1.72 -1.69 6.23
C GLU A 130 -0.64 -2.77 6.13
N LYS A 131 -1.05 -4.04 6.26
CA LYS A 131 -0.19 -5.17 5.89
C LYS A 131 -0.10 -5.23 4.38
N LEU A 132 1.11 -5.44 3.87
CA LEU A 132 1.39 -5.44 2.46
C LEU A 132 2.09 -6.74 2.04
N SER A 133 1.46 -7.41 1.10
CA SER A 133 2.02 -8.57 0.41
C SER A 133 1.54 -8.55 -1.02
N TYR A 134 2.43 -8.86 -1.97
CA TYR A 134 2.04 -8.87 -3.36
C TYR A 134 2.79 -9.90 -4.21
N LEU A 135 2.16 -10.27 -5.31
CA LEU A 135 2.69 -11.11 -6.38
C LEU A 135 2.43 -10.40 -7.71
N LYS A 136 3.47 -10.23 -8.51
CA LYS A 136 3.37 -9.62 -9.84
C LYS A 136 3.85 -10.53 -10.95
N LEU A 137 3.12 -10.56 -12.06
CA LEU A 137 3.59 -11.07 -13.33
C LEU A 137 4.27 -9.93 -14.09
N ARG A 138 5.59 -9.86 -13.95
CA ARG A 138 6.40 -8.76 -14.50
C ARG A 138 6.52 -8.82 -16.01
N ASN A 139 6.83 -9.99 -16.53
CA ASN A 139 6.97 -10.18 -17.96
C ASN A 139 6.38 -11.52 -18.38
N ILE A 140 5.78 -11.52 -19.56
CA ILE A 140 5.41 -12.72 -20.31
C ILE A 140 5.82 -12.52 -21.76
N THR A 141 6.43 -13.51 -22.35
CA THR A 141 6.82 -13.48 -23.76
C THR A 141 6.41 -14.79 -24.42
N VAL A 142 5.79 -14.67 -25.58
CA VAL A 142 5.49 -15.80 -26.49
C VAL A 142 6.20 -15.53 -27.78
N GLY A 143 6.99 -16.46 -28.23
CA GLY A 143 7.76 -16.36 -29.48
C GLY A 143 7.55 -17.57 -30.39
N TYR A 144 7.82 -17.35 -31.66
CA TYR A 144 7.86 -18.41 -32.65
C TYR A 144 8.98 -18.18 -33.68
N THR A 145 9.81 -19.18 -33.81
CA THR A 145 10.87 -19.21 -34.83
C THR A 145 10.41 -19.98 -36.06
N LEU A 146 10.17 -19.27 -37.15
CA LEU A 146 9.82 -19.85 -38.44
C LEU A 146 11.11 -20.26 -39.16
N PRO A 147 11.34 -21.56 -39.38
CA PRO A 147 12.52 -22.01 -40.16
C PRO A 147 12.28 -21.77 -41.65
N ILE A 148 13.19 -21.04 -42.31
CA ILE A 148 13.11 -20.80 -43.75
C ILE A 148 13.96 -21.82 -44.46
N LYS A 149 13.37 -22.61 -45.37
CA LYS A 149 14.12 -23.50 -46.23
C LYS A 149 15.01 -22.64 -47.19
N LYS A 150 16.28 -22.91 -47.23
CA LYS A 150 17.24 -22.17 -48.07
C LYS A 150 16.88 -22.21 -49.53
N VAL A 151 16.64 -21.07 -50.14
CA VAL A 151 16.42 -20.89 -51.61
C VAL A 151 17.44 -19.92 -52.19
N GLY A 152 18.63 -19.81 -51.58
CA GLY A 152 19.70 -18.92 -52.03
C GLY A 152 20.65 -18.49 -50.92
N SER A 153 21.82 -17.90 -51.24
CA SER A 153 22.85 -17.54 -50.27
C SER A 153 22.55 -16.27 -49.45
N ASN A 154 21.60 -15.42 -49.88
CA ASN A 154 21.31 -14.12 -49.28
C ASN A 154 19.98 -14.06 -48.51
N ILE A 155 19.31 -15.20 -48.26
CA ILE A 155 18.03 -15.27 -47.57
C ILE A 155 18.24 -15.59 -46.06
N PRO A 156 17.54 -14.95 -45.14
CA PRO A 156 17.61 -15.27 -43.71
C PRO A 156 17.32 -16.76 -43.45
N LYS A 157 18.03 -17.37 -42.52
CA LYS A 157 17.86 -18.80 -42.20
C LYS A 157 16.59 -19.06 -41.35
N SER A 158 16.11 -18.04 -40.65
CA SER A 158 14.92 -18.08 -39.81
C SER A 158 14.35 -16.68 -39.60
N LEU A 159 13.07 -16.62 -39.31
CA LEU A 159 12.38 -15.42 -38.85
C LEU A 159 11.85 -15.69 -37.46
N TYR A 160 12.06 -14.78 -36.54
CA TYR A 160 11.54 -14.88 -35.19
C TYR A 160 10.48 -13.81 -34.96
N PHE A 161 9.29 -14.23 -34.57
CA PHE A 161 8.18 -13.39 -34.18
C PHE A 161 7.97 -13.54 -32.69
N TYR A 162 7.76 -12.44 -31.98
CA TYR A 162 7.45 -12.51 -30.55
C TYR A 162 6.46 -11.45 -30.16
N LEU A 163 5.70 -11.76 -29.10
CA LEU A 163 4.84 -10.85 -28.39
C LEU A 163 5.28 -10.85 -26.93
N THR A 164 5.49 -9.67 -26.39
CA THR A 164 5.81 -9.51 -24.96
C THR A 164 4.83 -8.57 -24.28
N GLY A 165 4.52 -8.87 -23.04
CA GLY A 165 3.73 -8.02 -22.17
C GLY A 165 4.46 -7.83 -20.84
N SER A 166 4.42 -6.61 -20.31
CA SER A 166 5.06 -6.26 -19.05
C SER A 166 4.03 -5.80 -18.04
N ASN A 167 4.22 -6.14 -16.76
CA ASN A 167 3.38 -5.73 -15.62
C ASN A 167 1.88 -6.05 -15.83
N LEU A 168 1.57 -7.20 -16.40
CA LEU A 168 0.20 -7.54 -16.81
C LEU A 168 -0.74 -7.79 -15.65
N LEU A 169 -0.25 -8.40 -14.57
CA LEU A 169 -1.07 -8.78 -13.41
C LEU A 169 -0.33 -8.42 -12.12
N SER A 170 -1.09 -7.87 -11.18
CA SER A 170 -0.66 -7.61 -9.81
C SER A 170 -1.73 -8.07 -8.85
N PHE A 171 -1.37 -8.95 -7.93
CA PHE A 171 -2.22 -9.40 -6.83
C PHE A 171 -1.63 -8.83 -5.54
N SER A 172 -2.41 -8.05 -4.81
CA SER A 172 -1.99 -7.39 -3.58
C SER A 172 -3.15 -7.29 -2.61
N ASN A 173 -2.83 -7.30 -1.32
CA ASN A 173 -3.78 -6.96 -0.27
C ASN A 173 -3.74 -5.47 0.12
N PHE A 174 -2.93 -4.65 -0.55
CA PHE A 174 -2.83 -3.22 -0.32
C PHE A 174 -4.01 -2.47 -0.94
N SER A 175 -4.67 -1.63 -0.16
CA SER A 175 -5.92 -0.97 -0.57
C SER A 175 -5.69 0.26 -1.46
N ALA A 176 -4.54 0.93 -1.31
CA ALA A 176 -4.33 2.27 -1.86
C ALA A 176 -3.90 2.31 -3.33
N GLY A 177 -3.35 1.21 -3.88
CA GLY A 177 -2.90 1.19 -5.26
C GLY A 177 -1.79 0.19 -5.57
N ASP A 178 -0.84 0.59 -6.42
CA ASP A 178 0.29 -0.28 -6.76
C ASP A 178 1.25 -0.42 -5.57
N PRO A 179 1.46 -1.64 -5.05
CA PRO A 179 2.30 -1.88 -3.88
C PRO A 179 3.79 -1.54 -4.10
N GLU A 180 4.25 -1.47 -5.34
CA GLU A 180 5.63 -1.08 -5.66
C GLU A 180 5.88 0.43 -5.57
N LEU A 181 4.83 1.23 -5.36
CA LEU A 181 4.94 2.68 -5.15
C LEU A 181 5.10 3.07 -3.68
N VAL A 182 5.14 2.09 -2.78
CA VAL A 182 5.47 2.34 -1.37
C VAL A 182 6.93 2.76 -1.27
N ASN A 183 7.17 3.86 -0.60
CA ASN A 183 8.51 4.40 -0.40
C ASN A 183 9.36 3.47 0.46
N PHE A 184 10.69 3.61 0.38
CA PHE A 184 11.63 2.78 1.14
C PHE A 184 11.45 2.87 2.67
N ASN A 185 10.92 3.98 3.17
CA ASN A 185 10.59 4.17 4.57
C ASN A 185 9.23 3.55 4.98
N GLY A 186 8.55 2.84 4.07
CA GLY A 186 7.28 2.19 4.35
C GLY A 186 6.07 3.13 4.28
N THR A 187 6.16 4.27 3.60
CA THR A 187 5.04 5.18 3.42
C THR A 187 4.51 5.18 1.99
N TYR A 188 3.21 5.37 1.83
CA TYR A 188 2.55 5.58 0.54
C TYR A 188 1.81 6.92 0.56
N ASP A 189 2.25 7.87 -0.25
CA ASP A 189 1.71 9.23 -0.32
C ASP A 189 0.70 9.43 -1.47
N GLY A 190 0.64 8.50 -2.40
CA GLY A 190 -0.26 8.56 -3.56
C GLY A 190 0.17 9.51 -4.67
N TYR A 191 1.32 10.16 -4.56
CA TYR A 191 1.84 11.07 -5.58
C TYR A 191 2.69 10.39 -6.63
N SER A 192 3.14 9.19 -6.37
CA SER A 192 3.93 8.42 -7.33
C SER A 192 3.06 7.92 -8.49
N LEU A 193 3.58 7.99 -9.70
CA LEU A 193 2.90 7.46 -10.88
C LEU A 193 2.97 5.92 -10.86
N PRO A 194 1.87 5.23 -11.16
CA PRO A 194 1.89 3.78 -11.30
C PRO A 194 2.81 3.36 -12.45
N ILE A 195 3.47 2.21 -12.29
CA ILE A 195 4.28 1.63 -13.34
C ILE A 195 3.38 1.31 -14.54
N PRO A 196 3.72 1.76 -15.75
CA PRO A 196 2.90 1.51 -16.94
C PRO A 196 2.70 0.00 -17.17
N ARG A 197 1.52 -0.37 -17.55
CA ARG A 197 1.15 -1.75 -17.96
C ARG A 197 1.29 -1.93 -19.45
#